data_2e17019890eac4cb157d8356b72836ef
#
_entry.id   2e17019890eac4cb157d8356b72836ef
#
_cell.length_a   1.000
_cell.length_b   1.000
_cell.length_c   1.000
_cell.angle_alpha   90.00
_cell.angle_beta   90.00
_cell.angle_gamma   90.00
#
_symmetry.space_group_name_H-M   'P 1'
#
loop_
_entity.id
_entity.type
_entity.pdbx_description
1 polymer ?
#
loop_
_entity_poly.entity_id
_entity_poly.type
_entity_poly.pdbx_seq_one_letter_code
_entity_poly.pdbx_strand_id
1 'polypeptide(L)'
;MIPVEKNKEYVACIDSVSSDGNGVAHIDGFAVFVPQTVDGDKIKMLVVKVQKNFAYGKALEIIEPSDKRCEPMCQHYKRCGGCQIRHIKYDAQLDIKRDIVENAMQRIGKFENFKVDGIVGMDVPERYRNKMVFPVGNVHGKNVCGFYAMRSHDIIPLDDCSLGDEINREINDAVIDLSLIHISEPTRLLS
;
A
#
# COMPACT_ATOMS: atom_id res chain seq x y z
N MET A 1 -30.03 -9.16 3.24
CA MET A 1 -29.55 -8.53 4.51
C MET A 1 -28.05 -8.45 4.40
N ILE A 2 -27.40 -7.35 4.83
CA ILE A 2 -25.93 -7.24 4.83
C ILE A 2 -25.43 -8.04 6.03
N PRO A 3 -24.54 -9.04 5.86
CA PRO A 3 -24.14 -9.95 6.93
C PRO A 3 -23.07 -9.38 7.88
N VAL A 4 -22.57 -8.18 7.60
CA VAL A 4 -21.54 -7.51 8.41
C VAL A 4 -22.03 -6.19 8.96
N GLU A 5 -21.55 -5.84 10.15
CA GLU A 5 -21.90 -4.59 10.82
C GLU A 5 -20.63 -3.77 11.11
N LYS A 6 -20.75 -2.44 11.00
CA LYS A 6 -19.67 -1.52 11.34
C LYS A 6 -19.28 -1.66 12.83
N ASN A 7 -17.99 -1.59 13.12
CA ASN A 7 -17.38 -1.71 14.45
C ASN A 7 -17.56 -3.10 15.10
N LYS A 8 -17.91 -4.14 14.32
CA LYS A 8 -17.88 -5.52 14.78
C LYS A 8 -16.63 -6.26 14.27
N GLU A 9 -16.21 -7.24 15.05
CA GLU A 9 -15.06 -8.09 14.76
C GLU A 9 -15.52 -9.39 14.11
N TYR A 10 -14.74 -9.86 13.14
CA TYR A 10 -14.97 -11.12 12.42
C TYR A 10 -13.65 -11.85 12.24
N VAL A 11 -13.73 -13.17 12.16
CA VAL A 11 -12.62 -14.03 11.77
C VAL A 11 -12.93 -14.59 10.39
N ALA A 12 -11.98 -14.43 9.47
CA ALA A 12 -12.12 -14.92 8.10
C ALA A 12 -10.76 -15.25 7.48
N CYS A 13 -10.78 -16.09 6.45
CA CYS A 13 -9.65 -16.30 5.56
C CYS A 13 -9.69 -15.25 4.43
N ILE A 14 -8.52 -14.86 3.96
CA ILE A 14 -8.36 -14.03 2.78
C ILE A 14 -8.30 -14.95 1.55
N ASP A 15 -9.20 -14.71 0.61
CA ASP A 15 -9.39 -15.57 -0.56
C ASP A 15 -8.59 -15.09 -1.78
N SER A 16 -8.33 -13.78 -1.88
CA SER A 16 -7.63 -13.17 -3.01
C SER A 16 -7.11 -11.79 -2.65
N VAL A 17 -6.35 -11.18 -3.58
CA VAL A 17 -5.89 -9.79 -3.48
C VAL A 17 -6.51 -8.97 -4.61
N SER A 18 -7.10 -7.83 -4.28
CA SER A 18 -7.69 -6.91 -5.25
C SER A 18 -6.63 -6.14 -6.04
N SER A 19 -7.05 -5.49 -7.14
CA SER A 19 -6.19 -4.59 -7.93
C SER A 19 -5.56 -3.45 -7.13
N ASP A 20 -6.20 -3.04 -6.03
CA ASP A 20 -5.69 -2.00 -5.13
C ASP A 20 -4.75 -2.54 -4.05
N GLY A 21 -4.42 -3.85 -4.09
CA GLY A 21 -3.53 -4.49 -3.14
C GLY A 21 -4.16 -4.78 -1.77
N ASN A 22 -5.49 -4.75 -1.66
CA ASN A 22 -6.18 -5.17 -0.45
C ASN A 22 -6.52 -6.66 -0.55
N GLY A 23 -6.31 -7.42 0.54
CA GLY A 23 -6.88 -8.76 0.62
C GLY A 23 -8.40 -8.71 0.63
N VAL A 24 -9.02 -9.72 0.09
CA VAL A 24 -10.49 -9.88 0.01
C VAL A 24 -10.88 -11.10 0.82
N ALA A 25 -11.73 -10.89 1.81
CA ALA A 25 -12.41 -11.96 2.56
C ALA A 25 -13.89 -11.95 2.23
N HIS A 26 -14.58 -13.07 2.42
CA HIS A 26 -16.03 -13.15 2.30
C HIS A 26 -16.66 -13.59 3.63
N ILE A 27 -17.65 -12.83 4.09
CA ILE A 27 -18.51 -13.18 5.20
C ILE A 27 -19.91 -13.44 4.64
N ASP A 28 -20.36 -14.69 4.69
CA ASP A 28 -21.63 -15.11 4.09
C ASP A 28 -21.80 -14.62 2.63
N GLY A 29 -20.72 -14.70 1.84
CA GLY A 29 -20.68 -14.26 0.44
C GLY A 29 -20.53 -12.74 0.24
N PHE A 30 -20.44 -11.94 1.31
CA PHE A 30 -20.28 -10.51 1.24
C PHE A 30 -18.79 -10.12 1.34
N ALA A 31 -18.28 -9.39 0.35
CA ALA A 31 -16.87 -9.06 0.25
C ALA A 31 -16.44 -8.01 1.29
N VAL A 32 -15.32 -8.26 1.95
CA VAL A 32 -14.66 -7.32 2.87
C VAL A 32 -13.21 -7.12 2.42
N PHE A 33 -12.85 -5.88 2.11
CA PHE A 33 -11.50 -5.50 1.70
C PHE A 33 -10.65 -5.15 2.91
N VAL A 34 -9.53 -5.84 3.09
CA VAL A 34 -8.65 -5.68 4.25
C VAL A 34 -7.23 -5.36 3.79
N PRO A 35 -6.73 -4.14 4.03
CA PRO A 35 -5.35 -3.77 3.69
C PRO A 35 -4.31 -4.61 4.42
N GLN A 36 -3.12 -4.74 3.79
CA GLN A 36 -1.95 -5.42 4.36
C GLN A 36 -2.20 -6.91 4.68
N THR A 37 -3.09 -7.55 3.93
CA THR A 37 -3.35 -8.98 3.99
C THR A 37 -3.16 -9.61 2.61
N VAL A 38 -2.90 -10.90 2.58
CA VAL A 38 -2.68 -11.69 1.38
C VAL A 38 -3.51 -12.97 1.42
N ASP A 39 -3.83 -13.51 0.27
CA ASP A 39 -4.57 -14.77 0.16
C ASP A 39 -3.86 -15.91 0.92
N GLY A 40 -4.67 -16.69 1.63
CA GLY A 40 -4.21 -17.71 2.57
C GLY A 40 -4.00 -17.21 4.00
N ASP A 41 -4.02 -15.89 4.27
CA ASP A 41 -4.06 -15.42 5.66
C ASP A 41 -5.40 -15.75 6.32
N LYS A 42 -5.37 -16.25 7.54
CA LYS A 42 -6.52 -16.25 8.45
C LYS A 42 -6.37 -15.15 9.46
N ILE A 43 -7.34 -14.25 9.49
CA ILE A 43 -7.25 -13.00 10.23
C ILE A 43 -8.44 -12.78 11.16
N LYS A 44 -8.19 -12.04 12.23
CA LYS A 44 -9.22 -11.34 12.99
C LYS A 44 -9.26 -9.90 12.50
N MET A 45 -10.40 -9.43 12.05
CA MET A 45 -10.57 -8.09 11.49
C MET A 45 -11.71 -7.32 12.14
N LEU A 46 -11.58 -5.99 12.18
CA LEU A 46 -12.64 -5.06 12.54
C LEU A 46 -13.23 -4.47 11.27
N VAL A 47 -14.55 -4.54 11.09
CA VAL A 47 -15.25 -3.86 9.99
C VAL A 47 -15.33 -2.36 10.31
N VAL A 48 -14.67 -1.53 9.50
CA VAL A 48 -14.58 -0.07 9.73
C VAL A 48 -15.59 0.72 8.90
N LYS A 49 -16.01 0.20 7.75
CA LYS A 49 -16.99 0.84 6.87
C LYS A 49 -17.79 -0.19 6.10
N VAL A 50 -19.11 -0.05 6.08
CA VAL A 50 -20.02 -0.89 5.29
C VAL A 50 -20.59 -0.07 4.15
N GLN A 51 -20.57 -0.63 2.95
CA GLN A 51 -21.19 -0.11 1.72
C GLN A 51 -22.32 -1.05 1.30
N LYS A 52 -23.05 -0.70 0.25
CA LYS A 52 -24.17 -1.50 -0.27
C LYS A 52 -23.76 -2.92 -0.68
N ASN A 53 -22.60 -3.07 -1.35
CA ASN A 53 -22.17 -4.31 -1.99
C ASN A 53 -20.87 -4.89 -1.41
N PHE A 54 -20.21 -4.18 -0.51
CA PHE A 54 -18.94 -4.61 0.12
C PHE A 54 -18.66 -3.82 1.39
N ALA A 55 -17.66 -4.25 2.16
CA ALA A 55 -17.18 -3.53 3.33
C ALA A 55 -15.66 -3.33 3.29
N TYR A 56 -15.17 -2.44 4.16
CA TYR A 56 -13.75 -2.32 4.47
C TYR A 56 -13.49 -2.79 5.90
N GLY A 57 -12.47 -3.61 6.05
CA GLY A 57 -11.96 -4.09 7.33
C GLY A 57 -10.57 -3.54 7.63
N LYS A 58 -10.18 -3.69 8.88
CA LYS A 58 -8.81 -3.51 9.38
C LYS A 58 -8.40 -4.81 10.05
N ALA A 59 -7.30 -5.40 9.63
CA ALA A 59 -6.72 -6.54 10.33
C ALA A 59 -6.29 -6.10 11.74
N LEU A 60 -6.80 -6.78 12.75
CA LEU A 60 -6.40 -6.62 14.14
C LEU A 60 -5.28 -7.60 14.48
N GLU A 61 -5.37 -8.81 13.94
CA GLU A 61 -4.46 -9.92 14.18
C GLU A 61 -4.40 -10.83 12.96
N ILE A 62 -3.23 -11.36 12.66
CA ILE A 62 -3.03 -12.46 11.71
C ILE A 62 -2.91 -13.72 12.54
N ILE A 63 -3.98 -14.53 12.56
CA ILE A 63 -4.08 -15.75 13.37
C ILE A 63 -3.20 -16.83 12.77
N GLU A 64 -3.31 -17.03 11.45
CA GLU A 64 -2.51 -17.99 10.69
C GLU A 64 -1.96 -17.25 9.46
N PRO A 65 -0.65 -16.98 9.40
CA PRO A 65 -0.06 -16.27 8.27
C PRO A 65 0.04 -17.18 7.04
N SER A 66 -0.22 -16.61 5.87
CA SER A 66 0.02 -17.26 4.58
C SER A 66 1.53 -17.49 4.36
N ASP A 67 1.88 -18.57 3.67
CA ASP A 67 3.24 -18.86 3.20
C ASP A 67 3.74 -17.83 2.16
N LYS A 68 2.83 -17.08 1.54
CA LYS A 68 3.13 -15.99 0.60
C LYS A 68 3.61 -14.71 1.30
N ARG A 69 3.54 -14.63 2.62
CA ARG A 69 4.02 -13.47 3.38
C ARG A 69 5.54 -13.39 3.45
N CYS A 70 6.04 -12.16 3.49
CA CYS A 70 7.39 -11.85 3.93
C CYS A 70 7.36 -10.64 4.88
N GLU A 71 8.42 -10.49 5.67
CA GLU A 71 8.59 -9.27 6.46
C GLU A 71 9.05 -8.13 5.53
N PRO A 72 8.34 -7.00 5.49
CA PRO A 72 8.74 -5.86 4.68
C PRO A 72 10.07 -5.27 5.18
N MET A 73 11.07 -5.13 4.31
CA MET A 73 12.35 -4.52 4.68
C MET A 73 12.22 -3.04 5.04
N CYS A 74 11.19 -2.35 4.56
CA CYS A 74 10.95 -0.95 4.85
C CYS A 74 10.29 -0.77 6.23
N GLN A 75 10.99 -0.13 7.17
CA GLN A 75 10.47 0.16 8.52
C GLN A 75 9.19 1.02 8.53
N HIS A 76 8.96 1.81 7.48
CA HIS A 76 7.79 2.69 7.36
C HIS A 76 6.58 2.01 6.72
N TYR A 77 6.71 0.76 6.26
CA TYR A 77 5.67 0.06 5.49
C TYR A 77 4.28 0.11 6.14
N LYS A 78 4.19 -0.12 7.44
CA LYS A 78 2.91 -0.18 8.17
C LYS A 78 2.16 1.16 8.20
N ARG A 79 2.86 2.28 8.01
CA ARG A 79 2.29 3.63 8.07
C ARG A 79 2.28 4.34 6.73
N CYS A 80 3.29 4.10 5.89
CA CYS A 80 3.49 4.76 4.61
C CYS A 80 2.42 4.33 3.60
N GLY A 81 1.81 5.30 2.91
CA GLY A 81 0.83 5.06 1.85
C GLY A 81 1.44 4.69 0.50
N GLY A 82 2.76 4.69 0.36
CA GLY A 82 3.45 4.48 -0.92
C GLY A 82 3.48 3.03 -1.42
N CYS A 83 3.32 2.04 -0.53
CA CYS A 83 3.38 0.62 -0.88
C CYS A 83 2.19 -0.14 -0.30
N GLN A 84 1.55 -0.99 -1.12
CA GLN A 84 0.39 -1.80 -0.71
C GLN A 84 0.74 -3.26 -0.46
N ILE A 85 1.69 -3.84 -1.23
CA ILE A 85 1.93 -5.30 -1.28
C ILE A 85 3.35 -5.74 -0.90
N ARG A 86 4.16 -4.89 -0.22
CA ARG A 86 5.53 -5.27 0.19
C ARG A 86 5.61 -6.35 1.28
N HIS A 87 4.50 -6.69 1.89
CA HIS A 87 4.38 -7.81 2.83
C HIS A 87 4.19 -9.16 2.12
N ILE A 88 4.20 -9.18 0.79
CA ILE A 88 4.00 -10.37 -0.05
C ILE A 88 5.32 -10.69 -0.74
N LYS A 89 5.72 -11.96 -0.77
CA LYS A 89 6.89 -12.44 -1.52
C LYS A 89 6.78 -12.07 -2.99
N TYR A 90 7.89 -11.75 -3.63
CA TYR A 90 7.86 -11.19 -4.98
C TYR A 90 7.29 -12.13 -6.04
N ASP A 91 7.57 -13.42 -5.96
CA ASP A 91 6.96 -14.45 -6.80
C ASP A 91 5.43 -14.46 -6.67
N ALA A 92 4.92 -14.44 -5.45
CA ALA A 92 3.49 -14.32 -5.20
C ALA A 92 2.90 -12.98 -5.69
N GLN A 93 3.66 -11.86 -5.65
CA GLN A 93 3.21 -10.61 -6.26
C GLN A 93 3.06 -10.73 -7.78
N LEU A 94 3.93 -11.51 -8.45
CA LEU A 94 3.81 -11.77 -9.89
C LEU A 94 2.55 -12.57 -10.20
N ASP A 95 2.27 -13.62 -9.43
CA ASP A 95 1.04 -14.41 -9.58
C ASP A 95 -0.22 -13.55 -9.39
N ILE A 96 -0.27 -12.73 -8.33
CA ILE A 96 -1.37 -11.79 -8.08
C ILE A 96 -1.57 -10.84 -9.28
N LYS A 97 -0.50 -10.30 -9.84
CA LYS A 97 -0.57 -9.40 -11.01
C LYS A 97 -1.10 -10.12 -12.26
N ARG A 98 -0.69 -11.36 -12.48
CA ARG A 98 -1.22 -12.20 -13.55
C ARG A 98 -2.72 -12.42 -13.36
N ASP A 99 -3.14 -12.81 -12.16
CA ASP A 99 -4.54 -13.08 -11.84
C ASP A 99 -5.43 -11.83 -11.99
N ILE A 100 -4.91 -10.64 -11.65
CA ILE A 100 -5.61 -9.36 -11.88
C ILE A 100 -5.88 -9.16 -13.37
N VAL A 101 -4.88 -9.41 -14.23
CA VAL A 101 -5.04 -9.28 -15.71
C VAL A 101 -6.03 -10.31 -16.23
N GLU A 102 -5.88 -11.58 -15.86
CA GLU A 102 -6.80 -12.64 -16.29
C GLU A 102 -8.24 -12.35 -15.88
N ASN A 103 -8.45 -11.95 -14.63
CA ASN A 103 -9.77 -11.58 -14.13
C ASN A 103 -10.36 -10.37 -14.86
N ALA A 104 -9.56 -9.35 -15.17
CA ALA A 104 -10.01 -8.18 -15.92
C ALA A 104 -10.43 -8.56 -17.35
N MET A 105 -9.62 -9.35 -18.03
CA MET A 105 -9.92 -9.82 -19.40
C MET A 105 -11.17 -10.71 -19.45
N GLN A 106 -11.34 -11.61 -18.48
CA GLN A 106 -12.50 -12.49 -18.45
C GLN A 106 -13.78 -11.76 -18.02
N ARG A 107 -13.74 -10.97 -16.94
CA ARG A 107 -14.95 -10.34 -16.37
C ARG A 107 -15.37 -9.08 -17.10
N ILE A 108 -14.41 -8.20 -17.44
CA ILE A 108 -14.68 -6.91 -18.08
C ILE A 108 -14.58 -7.05 -19.59
N GLY A 109 -13.49 -7.65 -20.08
CA GLY A 109 -13.25 -7.88 -21.50
C GLY A 109 -14.14 -8.95 -22.14
N LYS A 110 -14.80 -9.80 -21.30
CA LYS A 110 -15.66 -10.90 -21.76
C LYS A 110 -14.95 -11.93 -22.62
N PHE A 111 -13.63 -12.06 -22.51
CA PHE A 111 -12.89 -13.11 -23.19
C PHE A 111 -13.07 -14.43 -22.43
N GLU A 112 -13.60 -15.43 -23.12
CA GLU A 112 -13.75 -16.76 -22.54
C GLU A 112 -12.40 -17.46 -22.42
N ASN A 113 -12.13 -18.06 -21.25
CA ASN A 113 -10.93 -18.87 -20.98
C ASN A 113 -9.59 -18.14 -21.24
N PHE A 114 -9.57 -16.80 -21.15
CA PHE A 114 -8.35 -16.03 -21.31
C PHE A 114 -7.30 -16.45 -20.27
N LYS A 115 -6.08 -16.69 -20.72
CA LYS A 115 -4.91 -16.97 -19.88
C LYS A 115 -3.74 -16.10 -20.31
N VAL A 116 -2.92 -15.74 -19.35
CA VAL A 116 -1.64 -15.07 -19.57
C VAL A 116 -0.58 -16.13 -19.78
N ASP A 117 0.10 -16.11 -20.93
CA ASP A 117 1.11 -17.12 -21.29
C ASP A 117 2.34 -17.10 -20.37
N GLY A 118 2.69 -15.92 -19.86
CA GLY A 118 3.81 -15.76 -18.94
C GLY A 118 3.90 -14.38 -18.34
N ILE A 119 4.72 -14.23 -17.31
CA ILE A 119 5.00 -12.97 -16.66
C ILE A 119 6.52 -12.77 -16.55
N VAL A 120 6.99 -11.60 -16.92
CA VAL A 120 8.41 -11.23 -16.80
C VAL A 120 8.56 -10.40 -15.52
N GLY A 121 9.29 -10.94 -14.57
CA GLY A 121 9.64 -10.27 -13.32
C GLY A 121 10.99 -9.55 -13.41
N MET A 122 11.31 -8.81 -12.36
CA MET A 122 12.64 -8.20 -12.16
C MET A 122 13.50 -9.15 -11.31
N ASP A 123 14.78 -9.21 -11.59
CA ASP A 123 15.73 -9.98 -10.75
C ASP A 123 15.85 -9.34 -9.35
N VAL A 124 15.89 -7.99 -9.31
CA VAL A 124 15.90 -7.22 -8.08
C VAL A 124 14.75 -6.22 -8.11
N PRO A 125 13.65 -6.45 -7.39
CA PRO A 125 12.46 -5.60 -7.42
C PRO A 125 12.59 -4.36 -6.50
N GLU A 126 13.76 -3.74 -6.50
CA GLU A 126 14.11 -2.54 -5.76
C GLU A 126 14.78 -1.52 -6.65
N ARG A 127 14.83 -0.25 -6.20
CA ARG A 127 15.49 0.86 -6.91
C ARG A 127 15.03 1.05 -8.37
N TYR A 128 13.81 0.61 -8.72
CA TYR A 128 13.33 0.64 -10.11
C TYR A 128 12.54 1.90 -10.47
N ARG A 129 12.15 2.70 -9.48
CA ARG A 129 11.27 3.85 -9.70
C ARG A 129 12.08 5.10 -10.07
N ASN A 130 12.00 5.53 -11.33
CA ASN A 130 12.70 6.72 -11.82
C ASN A 130 12.05 8.04 -11.38
N LYS A 131 10.70 8.09 -11.27
CA LYS A 131 9.99 9.28 -10.84
C LYS A 131 9.50 9.10 -9.41
N MET A 132 10.10 9.86 -8.51
CA MET A 132 9.67 9.97 -7.12
C MET A 132 9.06 11.35 -6.87
N VAL A 133 8.00 11.42 -6.07
CA VAL A 133 7.37 12.67 -5.66
C VAL A 133 7.31 12.67 -4.14
N PHE A 134 8.08 13.54 -3.53
CA PHE A 134 8.17 13.68 -2.09
C PHE A 134 7.49 14.99 -1.66
N PRO A 135 6.38 14.95 -0.92
CA PRO A 135 5.90 16.14 -0.22
C PRO A 135 6.95 16.64 0.78
N VAL A 136 7.11 17.95 0.80
CA VAL A 136 7.91 18.67 1.80
C VAL A 136 6.96 19.37 2.75
N GLY A 137 7.24 19.33 4.05
CA GLY A 137 6.41 19.99 5.05
C GLY A 137 7.10 20.08 6.39
N ASN A 138 6.39 20.64 7.37
CA ASN A 138 6.90 20.78 8.73
C ASN A 138 6.26 19.76 9.67
N VAL A 139 7.10 18.97 10.33
CA VAL A 139 6.67 18.00 11.35
C VAL A 139 7.40 18.33 12.65
N HIS A 140 6.64 18.68 13.68
CA HIS A 140 7.18 19.08 15.00
C HIS A 140 8.25 20.18 14.94
N GLY A 141 8.06 21.17 14.08
CA GLY A 141 8.98 22.31 13.95
C GLY A 141 10.21 22.05 13.06
N LYS A 142 10.32 20.86 12.45
CA LYS A 142 11.39 20.52 11.50
C LYS A 142 10.84 20.37 10.10
N ASN A 143 11.50 20.94 9.11
CA ASN A 143 11.22 20.70 7.72
C ASN A 143 11.66 19.28 7.37
N VAL A 144 10.78 18.54 6.72
CA VAL A 144 10.97 17.14 6.37
C VAL A 144 10.47 16.86 4.97
N CYS A 145 11.07 15.87 4.35
CA CYS A 145 10.65 15.29 3.09
C CYS A 145 10.26 13.83 3.33
N GLY A 146 9.24 13.33 2.61
CA GLY A 146 8.82 11.95 2.83
C GLY A 146 7.61 11.55 1.98
N PHE A 147 6.81 10.61 2.47
CA PHE A 147 5.54 10.23 1.86
C PHE A 147 4.38 10.47 2.81
N TYR A 148 3.19 10.62 2.25
CA TYR A 148 1.99 10.68 3.06
C TYR A 148 1.70 9.35 3.75
N ALA A 149 1.26 9.44 4.99
CA ALA A 149 0.71 8.30 5.70
C ALA A 149 -0.56 7.79 5.01
N MET A 150 -0.83 6.53 5.17
CA MET A 150 -1.99 5.88 4.58
C MET A 150 -3.29 6.60 4.98
N ARG A 151 -4.07 7.06 3.98
CA ARG A 151 -5.33 7.79 4.16
C ARG A 151 -5.22 9.08 4.96
N SER A 152 -4.06 9.73 4.95
CA SER A 152 -3.78 11.00 5.63
C SER A 152 -2.88 11.87 4.74
N HIS A 153 -2.79 13.16 5.08
CA HIS A 153 -1.79 14.07 4.53
C HIS A 153 -0.63 14.30 5.51
N ASP A 154 -0.54 13.49 6.57
CA ASP A 154 0.59 13.52 7.48
C ASP A 154 1.84 12.99 6.77
N ILE A 155 2.90 13.78 6.78
CA ILE A 155 4.16 13.37 6.16
C ILE A 155 4.90 12.42 7.11
N ILE A 156 5.27 11.26 6.60
CA ILE A 156 6.21 10.34 7.24
C ILE A 156 7.60 10.70 6.71
N PRO A 157 8.47 11.25 7.56
CA PRO A 157 9.84 11.55 7.15
C PRO A 157 10.54 10.29 6.68
N LEU A 158 11.24 10.39 5.57
CA LEU A 158 12.00 9.28 4.99
C LEU A 158 13.40 9.75 4.65
N ASP A 159 14.39 9.10 5.22
CA ASP A 159 15.78 9.32 4.83
C ASP A 159 16.08 8.63 3.49
N ASP A 160 15.42 7.48 3.25
CA ASP A 160 15.56 6.70 2.03
C ASP A 160 14.29 5.90 1.71
N CYS A 161 14.06 5.67 0.42
CA CYS A 161 13.01 4.80 -0.08
C CYS A 161 13.59 3.76 -1.04
N SER A 162 13.59 2.51 -0.67
CA SER A 162 14.15 1.41 -1.47
C SER A 162 13.47 1.17 -2.82
N LEU A 163 12.39 1.89 -3.15
CA LEU A 163 11.81 1.87 -4.50
C LEU A 163 12.51 2.82 -5.47
N GLY A 164 13.01 3.94 -4.99
CA GLY A 164 13.67 4.96 -5.79
C GLY A 164 15.19 4.83 -5.79
N ASP A 165 15.83 5.48 -6.73
CA ASP A 165 17.27 5.56 -6.79
C ASP A 165 17.86 6.18 -5.52
N GLU A 166 19.07 5.78 -5.13
CA GLU A 166 19.76 6.25 -3.93
C GLU A 166 20.07 7.75 -3.98
N ILE A 167 20.28 8.31 -5.17
CA ILE A 167 20.49 9.74 -5.38
C ILE A 167 19.34 10.60 -4.85
N ASN A 168 18.12 10.03 -4.73
CA ASN A 168 16.98 10.75 -4.17
C ASN A 168 17.22 11.24 -2.74
N ARG A 169 18.03 10.53 -1.96
CA ARG A 169 18.40 10.94 -0.60
C ARG A 169 19.18 12.25 -0.64
N GLU A 170 20.24 12.31 -1.44
CA GLU A 170 21.08 13.51 -1.57
C GLU A 170 20.27 14.70 -2.07
N ILE A 171 19.38 14.47 -3.05
CA ILE A 171 18.48 15.51 -3.58
C ILE A 171 17.53 16.00 -2.50
N ASN A 172 16.93 15.10 -1.71
CA ASN A 172 16.00 15.46 -0.64
C ASN A 172 16.72 16.27 0.45
N ASP A 173 17.92 15.86 0.86
CA ASP A 173 18.72 16.57 1.86
C ASP A 173 19.03 17.99 1.37
N ALA A 174 19.48 18.15 0.12
CA ALA A 174 19.73 19.47 -0.47
C ALA A 174 18.47 20.35 -0.53
N VAL A 175 17.31 19.78 -0.87
CA VAL A 175 16.04 20.52 -0.89
C VAL A 175 15.63 20.95 0.51
N ILE A 176 15.81 20.09 1.52
CA ILE A 176 15.51 20.44 2.92
C ILE A 176 16.42 21.55 3.41
N ASP A 177 17.72 21.49 3.14
CA ASP A 177 18.69 22.52 3.52
C ASP A 177 18.33 23.88 2.89
N LEU A 178 18.01 23.90 1.61
CA LEU A 178 17.52 25.10 0.93
C LEU A 178 16.22 25.63 1.54
N SER A 179 15.30 24.76 1.93
CA SER A 179 14.03 25.16 2.54
C SER A 179 14.20 25.79 3.93
N LEU A 180 15.23 25.39 4.68
CA LEU A 180 15.55 26.02 5.96
C LEU A 180 16.01 27.46 5.79
N ILE A 181 16.72 27.78 4.72
CA ILE A 181 17.20 29.14 4.41
C ILE A 181 16.05 30.05 3.98
N HIS A 182 15.15 29.55 3.10
CA HIS A 182 14.09 30.37 2.50
C HIS A 182 12.81 30.46 3.32
N ILE A 183 12.47 29.46 4.12
CA ILE A 183 11.23 29.46 4.94
C ILE A 183 11.47 30.16 6.27
N SER A 184 12.66 30.15 6.81
CA SER A 184 13.00 30.83 8.07
C SER A 184 13.24 32.33 7.95
N GLU A 185 13.48 32.87 6.75
CA GLU A 185 13.51 34.31 6.48
C GLU A 185 12.22 34.75 5.78
N PRO A 186 11.26 35.35 6.52
CA PRO A 186 10.18 36.06 5.85
C PRO A 186 10.80 37.19 5.02
N THR A 187 10.68 37.12 3.70
CA THR A 187 11.07 38.19 2.79
C THR A 187 10.34 39.46 3.27
N ARG A 188 11.04 40.32 4.03
CA ARG A 188 10.61 41.69 4.23
C ARG A 188 10.69 42.34 2.86
N LEU A 189 9.54 42.47 2.21
CA LEU A 189 9.39 43.44 1.15
C LEU A 189 9.74 44.79 1.76
N LEU A 190 10.93 45.29 1.43
CA LEU A 190 11.29 46.67 1.67
C LEU A 190 10.38 47.49 0.77
N SER A 191 9.37 48.10 1.35
CA SER A 191 8.58 49.16 0.76
C SER A 191 9.37 50.44 0.66
#